data_20f3168343cb68529eb5c3d39f2495a6
#
_entry.id   20f3168343cb68529eb5c3d39f2495a6
#
_cell.length_a   1.000
_cell.length_b   1.000
_cell.length_c   1.000
_cell.angle_alpha   90.00
_cell.angle_beta   90.00
_cell.angle_gamma   90.00
#
_symmetry.space_group_name_H-M   'P 1'
#
loop_
_entity.id
_entity.type
_entity.pdbx_description
1 polymer ?
#
loop_
_entity_poly.entity_id
_entity_poly.type
_entity_poly.pdbx_seq_one_letter_code
_entity_poly.pdbx_strand_id
1 'polypeptide(L)'
;MLELARKYDIKVICSNDVHFVDEENAEAHDRLICLSTGKDLDDPTRMLYTKQEWMKTKAEMNALFEDVPEALSNTLEILDKVEYYSIDHAPIMPTFAIPEDFGTEEGYRQKYTEKDLFDEFTQDENGKVVLDEDAANAKIKRLGGYDKLYRIKLEADYLAKLAFDGAKKLYGDPLSDEVKERLVFELYIMKTMGFPGYFLIVQDFINAARTQLGVSVGPG
;
A
#
# COMPACT_ATOMS: atom_id res chain seq x y z
N MET A 1 7.70 -31.12 16.58
CA MET A 1 8.56 -29.91 16.58
C MET A 1 9.83 -30.13 17.41
N LEU A 2 9.76 -30.50 18.69
CA LEU A 2 10.92 -30.68 19.57
C LEU A 2 11.92 -31.74 19.07
N GLU A 3 11.45 -32.85 18.51
CA GLU A 3 12.31 -33.88 17.92
C GLU A 3 13.11 -33.36 16.72
N LEU A 4 12.46 -32.55 15.86
CA LEU A 4 13.14 -31.91 14.73
C LEU A 4 14.18 -30.90 15.22
N ALA A 5 13.82 -30.10 16.20
CA ALA A 5 14.72 -29.11 16.79
C ALA A 5 15.98 -29.78 17.33
N ARG A 6 15.84 -30.87 18.09
CA ARG A 6 16.97 -31.68 18.61
C ARG A 6 17.79 -32.30 17.49
N LYS A 7 17.13 -32.86 16.47
CA LYS A 7 17.80 -33.48 15.32
C LYS A 7 18.69 -32.52 14.54
N TYR A 8 18.29 -31.27 14.42
CA TYR A 8 18.96 -30.24 13.61
C TYR A 8 19.71 -29.22 14.47
N ASP A 9 19.78 -29.42 15.79
CA ASP A 9 20.38 -28.47 16.74
C ASP A 9 19.86 -27.05 16.61
N ILE A 10 18.53 -26.91 16.51
CA ILE A 10 17.83 -25.63 16.38
C ILE A 10 17.11 -25.33 17.68
N LYS A 11 17.32 -24.13 18.22
CA LYS A 11 16.58 -23.64 19.38
C LYS A 11 15.11 -23.40 19.02
N VAL A 12 14.22 -23.67 19.96
CA VAL A 12 12.78 -23.42 19.85
C VAL A 12 12.38 -22.27 20.75
N ILE A 13 11.35 -21.55 20.34
CA ILE A 13 10.65 -20.56 21.15
C ILE A 13 9.18 -20.95 21.28
N CYS A 14 8.52 -20.49 22.32
CA CYS A 14 7.08 -20.58 22.44
C CYS A 14 6.39 -19.33 21.87
N SER A 15 5.21 -19.51 21.30
CA SER A 15 4.29 -18.45 20.90
C SER A 15 2.85 -18.90 21.15
N ASN A 16 1.92 -17.95 21.23
CA ASN A 16 0.53 -18.25 21.53
C ASN A 16 -0.42 -18.00 20.37
N ASP A 17 0.04 -17.44 19.26
CA ASP A 17 -0.80 -17.13 18.10
C ASP A 17 -2.09 -16.37 18.49
N VAL A 18 -1.96 -15.26 19.20
CA VAL A 18 -3.08 -14.51 19.79
C VAL A 18 -3.98 -13.91 18.71
N HIS A 19 -5.26 -14.26 18.74
CA HIS A 19 -6.29 -13.75 17.84
C HIS A 19 -7.39 -12.94 18.56
N PHE A 20 -7.56 -13.11 19.86
CA PHE A 20 -8.54 -12.40 20.68
C PHE A 20 -8.03 -12.17 22.10
N VAL A 21 -8.72 -11.30 22.87
CA VAL A 21 -8.19 -10.81 24.15
C VAL A 21 -8.43 -11.79 25.27
N ASP A 22 -9.68 -12.20 25.51
CA ASP A 22 -10.07 -13.02 26.64
C ASP A 22 -10.54 -14.40 26.20
N GLU A 23 -10.37 -15.42 27.02
CA GLU A 23 -10.78 -16.79 26.76
C GLU A 23 -12.27 -16.91 26.34
N GLU A 24 -13.15 -16.14 26.98
CA GLU A 24 -14.58 -16.10 26.68
C GLU A 24 -14.90 -15.59 25.27
N ASN A 25 -13.97 -14.89 24.60
CA ASN A 25 -14.14 -14.41 23.23
C ASN A 25 -13.97 -15.51 22.16
N ALA A 26 -13.57 -16.70 22.53
CA ALA A 26 -13.32 -17.81 21.59
C ALA A 26 -14.54 -18.13 20.72
N GLU A 27 -15.75 -18.08 21.29
CA GLU A 27 -17.00 -18.34 20.53
C GLU A 27 -17.31 -17.22 19.53
N ALA A 28 -17.03 -15.96 19.89
CA ALA A 28 -17.20 -14.84 18.97
C ALA A 28 -16.21 -14.92 17.81
N HIS A 29 -14.94 -15.27 18.10
CA HIS A 29 -13.93 -15.49 17.09
C HIS A 29 -14.29 -16.61 16.10
N ASP A 30 -14.81 -17.75 16.60
CA ASP A 30 -15.25 -18.87 15.78
C ASP A 30 -16.36 -18.44 14.79
N ARG A 31 -17.32 -17.62 15.25
CA ARG A 31 -18.37 -17.06 14.38
C ARG A 31 -17.83 -16.07 13.34
N LEU A 32 -16.84 -15.26 13.71
CA LEU A 32 -16.20 -14.33 12.78
C LEU A 32 -15.44 -15.08 11.67
N ILE A 33 -14.79 -16.19 11.99
CA ILE A 33 -14.15 -17.06 10.99
C ILE A 33 -15.20 -17.61 10.01
N CYS A 34 -16.34 -18.09 10.50
CA CYS A 34 -17.44 -18.54 9.65
C CYS A 34 -17.90 -17.43 8.71
N LEU A 35 -18.13 -16.22 9.24
CA LEU A 35 -18.56 -15.08 8.45
C LEU A 35 -17.55 -14.72 7.35
N SER A 36 -16.26 -14.66 7.70
CA SER A 36 -15.19 -14.29 6.76
C SER A 36 -14.93 -15.32 5.67
N THR A 37 -15.19 -16.60 5.97
CA THR A 37 -14.97 -17.71 5.02
C THR A 37 -16.23 -18.15 4.29
N GLY A 38 -17.40 -17.57 4.60
CA GLY A 38 -18.68 -17.94 4.02
C GLY A 38 -19.14 -19.37 4.40
N LYS A 39 -18.79 -19.81 5.62
CA LYS A 39 -19.11 -21.14 6.14
C LYS A 39 -20.13 -21.07 7.27
N ASP A 40 -20.95 -22.11 7.39
CA ASP A 40 -21.86 -22.29 8.53
C ASP A 40 -21.15 -22.98 9.71
N LEU A 41 -21.67 -22.79 10.92
CA LEU A 41 -21.11 -23.38 12.15
C LEU A 41 -21.08 -24.90 12.16
N ASP A 42 -21.97 -25.52 11.44
CA ASP A 42 -22.12 -26.99 11.30
C ASP A 42 -21.41 -27.57 10.08
N ASP A 43 -20.77 -26.73 9.24
CA ASP A 43 -19.96 -27.18 8.10
C ASP A 43 -18.70 -27.92 8.59
N PRO A 44 -18.56 -29.24 8.28
CA PRO A 44 -17.43 -30.03 8.75
C PRO A 44 -16.08 -29.62 8.09
N THR A 45 -16.14 -28.82 7.01
CA THR A 45 -14.94 -28.36 6.28
C THR A 45 -14.49 -26.96 6.70
N ARG A 46 -15.17 -26.36 7.69
CA ARG A 46 -14.79 -25.02 8.17
C ARG A 46 -13.47 -25.04 8.94
N MET A 47 -12.78 -23.92 8.94
CA MET A 47 -11.57 -23.74 9.75
C MET A 47 -11.93 -23.70 11.23
N LEU A 48 -11.23 -24.51 12.01
CA LEU A 48 -11.36 -24.57 13.47
C LEU A 48 -10.04 -24.16 14.12
N TYR A 49 -10.15 -23.28 15.10
CA TYR A 49 -9.08 -22.97 16.03
C TYR A 49 -9.19 -23.79 17.32
N THR A 50 -8.14 -23.78 18.14
CA THR A 50 -8.10 -24.56 19.37
C THR A 50 -8.89 -23.93 20.51
N LYS A 51 -9.32 -22.68 20.34
CA LYS A 51 -9.91 -21.81 21.36
C LYS A 51 -8.91 -21.38 22.45
N GLN A 52 -7.62 -21.59 22.19
CA GLN A 52 -6.53 -21.21 23.08
C GLN A 52 -5.77 -19.95 22.61
N GLU A 53 -6.24 -19.30 21.56
CA GLU A 53 -5.60 -18.17 20.89
C GLU A 53 -5.91 -16.81 21.58
N TRP A 54 -6.24 -16.85 22.88
CA TRP A 54 -6.43 -15.63 23.69
C TRP A 54 -5.12 -15.13 24.31
N MET A 55 -5.09 -13.84 24.70
CA MET A 55 -3.90 -13.20 25.24
C MET A 55 -3.59 -13.66 26.67
N LYS A 56 -2.64 -14.55 26.81
CA LYS A 56 -2.22 -15.12 28.07
C LYS A 56 -1.21 -14.24 28.81
N THR A 57 -1.31 -14.21 30.13
CA THR A 57 -0.31 -13.61 31.00
C THR A 57 0.99 -14.42 30.99
N LYS A 58 2.07 -13.79 31.46
CA LYS A 58 3.36 -14.51 31.62
C LYS A 58 3.26 -15.75 32.51
N ALA A 59 2.42 -15.69 33.57
CA ALA A 59 2.23 -16.83 34.46
C ALA A 59 1.52 -17.99 33.76
N GLU A 60 0.50 -17.71 32.96
CA GLU A 60 -0.21 -18.70 32.17
C GLU A 60 0.65 -19.30 31.07
N MET A 61 1.47 -18.50 30.38
CA MET A 61 2.43 -19.01 29.40
C MET A 61 3.50 -19.90 30.05
N ASN A 62 3.98 -19.54 31.24
CA ASN A 62 4.92 -20.38 31.99
C ASN A 62 4.30 -21.71 32.40
N ALA A 63 3.03 -21.73 32.82
CA ALA A 63 2.32 -22.96 33.15
C ALA A 63 2.06 -23.82 31.90
N LEU A 64 1.71 -23.20 30.78
CA LEU A 64 1.43 -23.90 29.51
C LEU A 64 2.67 -24.61 28.92
N PHE A 65 3.87 -24.03 29.11
CA PHE A 65 5.14 -24.55 28.59
C PHE A 65 6.10 -25.02 29.69
N GLU A 66 5.56 -25.48 30.83
CA GLU A 66 6.39 -25.94 31.97
C GLU A 66 7.32 -27.13 31.65
N ASP A 67 6.91 -27.94 30.66
CA ASP A 67 7.67 -29.08 30.15
C ASP A 67 8.84 -28.68 29.21
N VAL A 68 8.85 -27.43 28.71
CA VAL A 68 9.89 -26.92 27.80
C VAL A 68 10.30 -25.50 28.19
N PRO A 69 10.81 -25.27 29.42
CA PRO A 69 11.10 -23.94 29.92
C PRO A 69 12.15 -23.16 29.11
N GLU A 70 13.02 -23.86 28.39
CA GLU A 70 13.99 -23.24 27.48
C GLU A 70 13.29 -22.53 26.30
N ALA A 71 12.10 -22.98 25.87
CA ALA A 71 11.34 -22.30 24.82
C ALA A 71 10.82 -20.94 25.25
N LEU A 72 10.61 -20.73 26.56
CA LEU A 72 10.26 -19.43 27.14
C LEU A 72 11.49 -18.52 27.20
N SER A 73 12.61 -19.02 27.75
CA SER A 73 13.83 -18.22 27.89
C SER A 73 14.47 -17.85 26.55
N ASN A 74 14.39 -18.72 25.54
CA ASN A 74 14.92 -18.46 24.21
C ASN A 74 14.24 -17.28 23.50
N THR A 75 13.03 -16.87 23.92
CA THR A 75 12.39 -15.66 23.41
C THR A 75 13.22 -14.41 23.66
N LEU A 76 13.98 -14.37 24.76
CA LEU A 76 14.87 -13.25 25.10
C LEU A 76 16.06 -13.15 24.14
N GLU A 77 16.52 -14.26 23.59
CA GLU A 77 17.60 -14.23 22.59
C GLU A 77 17.19 -13.50 21.28
N ILE A 78 15.90 -13.53 20.96
CA ILE A 78 15.39 -12.76 19.82
C ILE A 78 15.42 -11.28 20.17
N LEU A 79 14.99 -10.92 21.37
CA LEU A 79 15.02 -9.53 21.86
C LEU A 79 16.45 -8.97 21.85
N ASP A 80 17.42 -9.77 22.30
CA ASP A 80 18.84 -9.38 22.36
C ASP A 80 19.46 -9.14 20.97
N LYS A 81 18.85 -9.68 19.91
CA LYS A 81 19.26 -9.47 18.50
C LYS A 81 18.65 -8.21 17.89
N VAL A 82 17.66 -7.60 18.53
CA VAL A 82 16.97 -6.40 18.02
C VAL A 82 17.81 -5.19 18.34
N GLU A 83 18.25 -4.47 17.31
CA GLU A 83 18.88 -3.17 17.45
C GLU A 83 17.82 -2.07 17.44
N TYR A 84 18.07 -1.00 18.23
CA TYR A 84 17.16 0.14 18.21
C TYR A 84 17.35 0.92 16.91
N TYR A 85 16.29 1.00 16.09
CA TYR A 85 16.25 1.79 14.87
C TYR A 85 14.83 2.29 14.62
N SER A 86 14.71 3.32 13.80
CA SER A 86 13.42 3.80 13.30
C SER A 86 13.10 3.15 11.96
N ILE A 87 11.89 2.64 11.82
CA ILE A 87 11.33 2.21 10.53
C ILE A 87 10.57 3.33 9.82
N ASP A 88 10.43 4.48 10.49
CA ASP A 88 9.77 5.66 9.93
C ASP A 88 10.74 6.42 9.00
N HIS A 89 10.45 6.43 7.75
CA HIS A 89 11.17 7.15 6.70
C HIS A 89 10.20 7.62 5.61
N ALA A 90 10.65 8.58 4.80
CA ALA A 90 9.88 9.03 3.65
C ALA A 90 9.58 7.86 2.69
N PRO A 91 8.38 7.80 2.10
CA PRO A 91 8.04 6.78 1.11
C PRO A 91 9.05 6.73 -0.03
N ILE A 92 9.51 5.54 -0.38
CA ILE A 92 10.38 5.32 -1.53
C ILE A 92 9.48 5.06 -2.74
N MET A 93 9.50 6.01 -3.67
CA MET A 93 8.73 5.90 -4.92
C MET A 93 9.68 5.57 -6.06
N PRO A 94 9.55 4.40 -6.70
CA PRO A 94 10.32 4.07 -7.89
C PRO A 94 9.95 5.00 -9.04
N THR A 95 10.87 5.21 -9.96
CA THR A 95 10.69 6.06 -11.14
C THR A 95 10.16 5.23 -12.31
N PHE A 96 9.07 5.65 -12.92
CA PHE A 96 8.56 5.06 -14.14
C PHE A 96 9.32 5.59 -15.37
N ALA A 97 9.73 4.71 -16.29
CA ALA A 97 10.37 5.12 -17.52
C ALA A 97 9.34 5.63 -18.54
N ILE A 98 9.21 6.94 -18.65
CA ILE A 98 8.34 7.58 -19.64
C ILE A 98 9.01 7.51 -21.02
N PRO A 99 8.28 7.15 -22.11
CA PRO A 99 8.82 7.16 -23.45
C PRO A 99 9.36 8.55 -23.86
N GLU A 100 10.56 8.61 -24.43
CA GLU A 100 11.23 9.88 -24.76
C GLU A 100 10.48 10.70 -25.82
N ASP A 101 9.72 10.03 -26.70
CA ASP A 101 8.87 10.68 -27.71
C ASP A 101 7.68 11.42 -27.11
N PHE A 102 7.26 11.07 -25.87
CA PHE A 102 6.29 11.86 -25.13
C PHE A 102 6.89 13.09 -24.52
N GLY A 103 8.09 13.00 -23.96
CA GLY A 103 8.82 14.11 -23.35
C GLY A 103 9.85 13.66 -22.34
N THR A 104 10.73 14.60 -21.99
CA THR A 104 11.78 14.40 -21.00
C THR A 104 11.66 15.43 -19.89
N GLU A 105 12.22 15.12 -18.71
CA GLU A 105 12.25 16.07 -17.60
C GLU A 105 12.99 17.38 -17.98
N GLU A 106 14.07 17.27 -18.74
CA GLU A 106 14.81 18.43 -19.25
C GLU A 106 13.94 19.29 -20.19
N GLY A 107 13.17 18.65 -21.08
CA GLY A 107 12.21 19.37 -21.93
C GLY A 107 11.13 20.09 -21.13
N TYR A 108 10.68 19.49 -20.03
CA TYR A 108 9.71 20.12 -19.13
C TYR A 108 10.30 21.29 -18.36
N ARG A 109 11.56 21.22 -17.93
CA ARG A 109 12.30 22.36 -17.31
C ARG A 109 12.47 23.54 -18.25
N GLN A 110 12.60 23.29 -19.56
CA GLN A 110 12.67 24.34 -20.57
C GLN A 110 11.28 24.95 -20.90
N LYS A 111 10.23 24.14 -20.79
CA LYS A 111 8.85 24.51 -21.18
C LYS A 111 8.09 25.24 -20.08
N TYR A 112 8.26 24.82 -18.83
CA TYR A 112 7.47 25.33 -17.69
C TYR A 112 8.36 26.09 -16.72
N THR A 113 7.85 27.21 -16.20
CA THR A 113 8.49 27.95 -15.13
C THR A 113 8.11 27.42 -13.75
N GLU A 114 8.87 27.75 -12.71
CA GLU A 114 8.47 27.46 -11.33
C GLU A 114 7.11 28.06 -10.96
N LYS A 115 6.78 29.24 -11.54
CA LYS A 115 5.48 29.84 -11.34
C LYS A 115 4.35 29.01 -11.95
N ASP A 116 4.55 28.46 -13.15
CA ASP A 116 3.55 27.58 -13.78
C ASP A 116 3.30 26.34 -12.92
N LEU A 117 4.37 25.76 -12.38
CA LEU A 117 4.25 24.62 -11.46
C LEU A 117 3.60 25.01 -10.14
N PHE A 118 3.94 26.16 -9.58
CA PHE A 118 3.30 26.64 -8.36
C PHE A 118 1.80 26.76 -8.56
N ASP A 119 1.38 27.45 -9.60
CA ASP A 119 -0.05 27.66 -9.91
C ASP A 119 -0.74 26.29 -10.12
N GLU A 120 -0.16 25.40 -10.92
CA GLU A 120 -0.75 24.10 -11.25
C GLU A 120 -0.91 23.16 -10.04
N PHE A 121 0.03 23.20 -9.09
CA PHE A 121 0.02 22.30 -7.94
C PHE A 121 -0.68 22.86 -6.70
N THR A 122 -0.99 24.16 -6.66
CA THR A 122 -1.60 24.82 -5.50
C THR A 122 -3.04 25.30 -5.73
N GLN A 123 -3.47 25.36 -6.98
CA GLN A 123 -4.85 25.66 -7.36
C GLN A 123 -5.71 24.39 -7.38
N ASP A 124 -7.03 24.55 -7.43
CA ASP A 124 -7.95 23.42 -7.64
C ASP A 124 -7.97 22.97 -9.12
N GLU A 125 -8.76 21.95 -9.43
CA GLU A 125 -8.89 21.40 -10.78
C GLU A 125 -9.48 22.38 -11.81
N ASN A 126 -10.08 23.48 -11.34
CA ASN A 126 -10.64 24.56 -12.17
C ASN A 126 -9.70 25.78 -12.26
N GLY A 127 -8.50 25.71 -11.66
CA GLY A 127 -7.52 26.78 -11.64
C GLY A 127 -7.82 27.90 -10.63
N LYS A 128 -8.66 27.62 -9.62
CA LYS A 128 -8.98 28.59 -8.56
C LYS A 128 -7.98 28.46 -7.41
N VAL A 129 -7.49 29.60 -6.92
CA VAL A 129 -6.66 29.66 -5.72
C VAL A 129 -7.49 29.25 -4.50
N VAL A 130 -7.07 28.17 -3.84
CA VAL A 130 -7.75 27.57 -2.66
C VAL A 130 -6.84 27.50 -1.42
N LEU A 131 -5.54 27.79 -1.58
CA LEU A 131 -4.55 27.81 -0.51
C LEU A 131 -4.02 29.23 -0.33
N ASP A 132 -3.76 29.63 0.90
CA ASP A 132 -2.95 30.82 1.17
C ASP A 132 -1.48 30.54 0.80
N GLU A 133 -0.65 31.60 0.81
CA GLU A 133 0.74 31.50 0.36
C GLU A 133 1.58 30.54 1.22
N ASP A 134 1.37 30.52 2.54
CA ASP A 134 2.12 29.65 3.45
C ASP A 134 1.76 28.18 3.23
N ALA A 135 0.48 27.86 3.13
CA ALA A 135 -0.01 26.52 2.85
C ALA A 135 0.43 26.03 1.45
N ALA A 136 0.42 26.91 0.45
CA ALA A 136 0.89 26.61 -0.89
C ALA A 136 2.40 26.26 -0.88
N ASN A 137 3.23 27.08 -0.25
CA ASN A 137 4.68 26.83 -0.12
C ASN A 137 4.96 25.55 0.69
N ALA A 138 4.21 25.29 1.75
CA ALA A 138 4.32 24.05 2.52
C ALA A 138 3.99 22.82 1.66
N LYS A 139 2.97 22.91 0.79
CA LYS A 139 2.61 21.86 -0.16
C LYS A 139 3.74 21.58 -1.15
N ILE A 140 4.31 22.62 -1.78
CA ILE A 140 5.44 22.47 -2.69
C ILE A 140 6.62 21.78 -2.01
N LYS A 141 6.98 22.22 -0.80
CA LYS A 141 8.04 21.60 0.00
C LYS A 141 7.76 20.12 0.31
N ARG A 142 6.52 19.78 0.67
CA ARG A 142 6.09 18.40 0.95
C ARG A 142 6.21 17.50 -0.28
N LEU A 143 5.94 18.01 -1.48
CA LEU A 143 6.10 17.30 -2.74
C LEU A 143 7.58 17.15 -3.17
N GLY A 144 8.52 17.74 -2.44
CA GLY A 144 9.95 17.61 -2.66
C GLY A 144 10.61 18.79 -3.39
N GLY A 145 9.90 19.93 -3.47
CA GLY A 145 10.38 21.14 -4.13
C GLY A 145 10.27 21.10 -5.65
N TYR A 146 10.62 22.22 -6.30
CA TYR A 146 10.44 22.37 -7.75
C TYR A 146 11.19 21.31 -8.56
N ASP A 147 12.36 20.87 -8.10
CA ASP A 147 13.12 19.84 -8.78
C ASP A 147 12.32 18.53 -8.98
N LYS A 148 11.56 18.13 -7.98
CA LYS A 148 10.66 16.96 -8.10
C LYS A 148 9.37 17.26 -8.85
N LEU A 149 8.87 18.49 -8.79
CA LEU A 149 7.61 18.85 -9.44
C LEU A 149 7.69 18.73 -10.98
N TYR A 150 8.82 19.00 -11.61
CA TYR A 150 8.99 18.78 -13.05
C TYR A 150 8.76 17.32 -13.41
N ARG A 151 9.29 16.41 -12.61
CA ARG A 151 9.10 14.98 -12.79
C ARG A 151 7.65 14.57 -12.56
N ILE A 152 7.03 15.02 -11.46
CA ILE A 152 5.63 14.73 -11.15
C ILE A 152 4.72 15.26 -12.26
N LYS A 153 5.00 16.46 -12.79
CA LYS A 153 4.25 17.03 -13.92
C LYS A 153 4.34 16.16 -15.17
N LEU A 154 5.54 15.74 -15.56
CA LEU A 154 5.76 14.87 -16.70
C LEU A 154 5.01 13.53 -16.55
N GLU A 155 5.08 12.92 -15.37
CA GLU A 155 4.36 11.68 -15.06
C GLU A 155 2.85 11.87 -15.08
N ALA A 156 2.35 13.00 -14.53
CA ALA A 156 0.92 13.32 -14.53
C ALA A 156 0.37 13.54 -15.94
N ASP A 157 1.09 14.24 -16.80
CA ASP A 157 0.67 14.49 -18.18
C ASP A 157 0.68 13.17 -19.00
N TYR A 158 1.65 12.30 -18.78
CA TYR A 158 1.67 10.98 -19.42
C TYR A 158 0.54 10.08 -18.92
N LEU A 159 0.28 10.07 -17.61
CA LEU A 159 -0.85 9.35 -17.02
C LEU A 159 -2.18 9.86 -17.59
N ALA A 160 -2.34 11.17 -17.70
CA ALA A 160 -3.54 11.79 -18.29
C ALA A 160 -3.73 11.33 -19.74
N LYS A 161 -2.68 11.34 -20.57
CA LYS A 161 -2.74 10.81 -21.93
C LYS A 161 -3.25 9.37 -21.96
N LEU A 162 -2.64 8.48 -21.16
CA LEU A 162 -3.05 7.08 -21.12
C LEU A 162 -4.48 6.89 -20.63
N ALA A 163 -4.91 7.66 -19.62
CA ALA A 163 -6.24 7.59 -19.06
C ALA A 163 -7.31 8.04 -20.07
N PHE A 164 -7.08 9.15 -20.78
CA PHE A 164 -8.01 9.62 -21.82
C PHE A 164 -8.05 8.69 -23.03
N ASP A 165 -6.89 8.15 -23.47
CA ASP A 165 -6.84 7.17 -24.54
C ASP A 165 -7.56 5.86 -24.15
N GLY A 166 -7.44 5.44 -22.90
CA GLY A 166 -8.18 4.29 -22.36
C GLY A 166 -9.68 4.55 -22.24
N ALA A 167 -10.06 5.72 -21.74
CA ALA A 167 -11.46 6.10 -21.59
C ALA A 167 -12.19 6.13 -22.95
N LYS A 168 -11.58 6.68 -23.99
CA LYS A 168 -12.15 6.68 -25.34
C LYS A 168 -12.43 5.26 -25.87
N LYS A 169 -11.56 4.31 -25.54
CA LYS A 169 -11.75 2.89 -25.93
C LYS A 169 -12.90 2.23 -25.16
N LEU A 170 -13.10 2.60 -23.90
CA LEU A 170 -14.10 1.98 -23.01
C LEU A 170 -15.48 2.64 -23.12
N TYR A 171 -15.52 3.97 -23.24
CA TYR A 171 -16.75 4.77 -23.17
C TYR A 171 -17.12 5.43 -24.49
N GLY A 172 -16.28 5.32 -25.55
CA GLY A 172 -16.49 5.93 -26.86
C GLY A 172 -15.84 7.30 -27.02
N ASP A 173 -15.80 7.78 -28.27
CA ASP A 173 -15.29 9.12 -28.64
C ASP A 173 -16.36 9.83 -29.48
N PRO A 174 -16.89 10.99 -29.03
CA PRO A 174 -16.45 11.78 -27.88
C PRO A 174 -16.92 11.21 -26.52
N LEU A 175 -16.11 11.44 -25.49
CA LEU A 175 -16.48 11.13 -24.11
C LEU A 175 -17.63 12.02 -23.64
N SER A 176 -18.53 11.49 -22.80
CA SER A 176 -19.55 12.30 -22.12
C SER A 176 -18.90 13.32 -21.15
N ASP A 177 -19.62 14.38 -20.83
CA ASP A 177 -19.12 15.40 -19.92
C ASP A 177 -18.91 14.83 -18.51
N GLU A 178 -19.80 13.95 -18.03
CA GLU A 178 -19.67 13.25 -16.76
C GLU A 178 -18.34 12.44 -16.67
N VAL A 179 -18.01 11.68 -17.70
CA VAL A 179 -16.75 10.90 -17.74
C VAL A 179 -15.53 11.83 -17.76
N LYS A 180 -15.60 12.93 -18.53
CA LYS A 180 -14.51 13.92 -18.57
C LYS A 180 -14.27 14.59 -17.23
N GLU A 181 -15.34 15.08 -16.60
CA GLU A 181 -15.27 15.73 -15.28
C GLU A 181 -14.66 14.78 -14.24
N ARG A 182 -15.12 13.53 -14.24
CA ARG A 182 -14.58 12.53 -13.32
C ARG A 182 -13.09 12.23 -13.58
N LEU A 183 -12.68 12.07 -14.83
CA LEU A 183 -11.28 11.88 -15.19
C LEU A 183 -10.39 13.05 -14.77
N VAL A 184 -10.82 14.28 -15.06
CA VAL A 184 -10.09 15.50 -14.68
C VAL A 184 -9.91 15.57 -13.17
N PHE A 185 -10.98 15.32 -12.41
CA PHE A 185 -10.94 15.32 -10.96
C PHE A 185 -9.97 14.27 -10.40
N GLU A 186 -10.07 13.02 -10.84
CA GLU A 186 -9.20 11.96 -10.32
C GLU A 186 -7.72 12.18 -10.69
N LEU A 187 -7.43 12.57 -11.92
CA LEU A 187 -6.08 12.90 -12.37
C LEU A 187 -5.50 14.10 -11.61
N TYR A 188 -6.34 15.09 -11.30
CA TYR A 188 -5.94 16.20 -10.46
C TYR A 188 -5.52 15.72 -9.06
N ILE A 189 -6.31 14.86 -8.42
CA ILE A 189 -5.96 14.30 -7.10
C ILE A 189 -4.63 13.51 -7.15
N MET A 190 -4.48 12.61 -8.13
CA MET A 190 -3.25 11.81 -8.29
C MET A 190 -2.00 12.70 -8.47
N LYS A 191 -2.11 13.76 -9.29
CA LYS A 191 -1.05 14.74 -9.53
C LYS A 191 -0.72 15.52 -8.26
N THR A 192 -1.71 16.14 -7.63
CA THR A 192 -1.50 17.05 -6.50
C THR A 192 -1.12 16.36 -5.20
N MET A 193 -1.36 15.05 -5.11
CA MET A 193 -0.85 14.19 -4.04
C MET A 193 0.58 13.68 -4.30
N GLY A 194 1.10 13.83 -5.53
CA GLY A 194 2.46 13.44 -5.90
C GLY A 194 2.63 11.96 -6.29
N PHE A 195 1.55 11.26 -6.66
CA PHE A 195 1.57 9.84 -6.94
C PHE A 195 1.33 9.40 -8.40
N PRO A 196 1.44 10.23 -9.44
CA PRO A 196 1.16 9.78 -10.81
C PRO A 196 2.10 8.63 -11.24
N GLY A 197 3.37 8.64 -10.81
CA GLY A 197 4.33 7.58 -11.10
C GLY A 197 3.91 6.23 -10.55
N TYR A 198 3.29 6.17 -9.36
CA TYR A 198 2.73 4.95 -8.80
C TYR A 198 1.66 4.35 -9.72
N PHE A 199 0.72 5.16 -10.18
CA PHE A 199 -0.34 4.70 -11.08
C PHE A 199 0.19 4.23 -12.44
N LEU A 200 1.23 4.88 -12.96
CA LEU A 200 1.92 4.44 -14.19
C LEU A 200 2.56 3.05 -14.02
N ILE A 201 3.23 2.80 -12.89
CA ILE A 201 3.84 1.50 -12.59
C ILE A 201 2.77 0.41 -12.46
N VAL A 202 1.69 0.69 -11.74
CA VAL A 202 0.58 -0.27 -11.56
C VAL A 202 -0.11 -0.56 -12.89
N GLN A 203 -0.34 0.46 -13.71
CA GLN A 203 -0.89 0.30 -15.06
C GLN A 203 0.02 -0.60 -15.93
N ASP A 204 1.33 -0.43 -15.86
CA ASP A 204 2.30 -1.22 -16.60
C ASP A 204 2.26 -2.70 -16.18
N PHE A 205 2.22 -3.01 -14.89
CA PHE A 205 2.04 -4.38 -14.40
C PHE A 205 0.77 -5.03 -14.92
N ILE A 206 -0.36 -4.31 -14.82
CA ILE A 206 -1.65 -4.81 -15.27
C ILE A 206 -1.64 -5.03 -16.81
N ASN A 207 -1.07 -4.08 -17.54
CA ASN A 207 -0.97 -4.19 -19.00
C ASN A 207 -0.10 -5.39 -19.40
N ALA A 208 1.08 -5.55 -18.82
CA ALA A 208 1.97 -6.68 -19.07
C ALA A 208 1.29 -8.03 -18.74
N ALA A 209 0.62 -8.11 -17.58
CA ALA A 209 -0.11 -9.30 -17.18
C ALA A 209 -1.18 -9.70 -18.23
N ARG A 210 -1.98 -8.73 -18.69
CA ARG A 210 -3.06 -8.98 -19.66
C ARG A 210 -2.55 -9.27 -21.05
N THR A 211 -1.55 -8.52 -21.54
CA THR A 211 -1.14 -8.58 -22.95
C THR A 211 -0.03 -9.58 -23.23
N GLN A 212 0.87 -9.82 -22.27
CA GLN A 212 2.03 -10.70 -22.43
C GLN A 212 1.83 -12.07 -21.78
N LEU A 213 1.17 -12.11 -20.61
CA LEU A 213 0.97 -13.34 -19.85
C LEU A 213 -0.43 -13.93 -20.01
N GLY A 214 -1.39 -13.19 -20.56
CA GLY A 214 -2.76 -13.64 -20.76
C GLY A 214 -3.53 -13.91 -19.47
N VAL A 215 -3.12 -13.27 -18.35
CA VAL A 215 -3.76 -13.45 -17.05
C VAL A 215 -4.60 -12.24 -16.68
N SER A 216 -5.70 -12.47 -15.95
CA SER A 216 -6.52 -11.41 -15.39
C SER A 216 -5.90 -10.92 -14.09
N VAL A 217 -5.83 -9.59 -13.94
CA VAL A 217 -5.40 -8.93 -12.69
C VAL A 217 -6.57 -8.15 -12.14
N GLY A 218 -6.90 -8.40 -10.89
CA GLY A 218 -7.93 -7.66 -10.17
C GLY A 218 -7.50 -6.24 -9.84
N PRO A 219 -8.45 -5.37 -9.42
CA PRO A 219 -8.10 -4.06 -8.90
C PRO A 219 -7.28 -4.23 -7.61
N GLY A 220 -6.25 -3.45 -7.49
CA GLY A 220 -5.41 -3.41 -6.29
C GLY A 220 -6.10 -2.80 -5.08
#